data_d3675b0deafa63f7b7b68d564297a2c0
#
_entry.id   d3675b0deafa63f7b7b68d564297a2c0
#
_cell.length_a   1.000
_cell.length_b   1.000
_cell.length_c   1.000
_cell.angle_alpha   90.00
_cell.angle_beta   90.00
_cell.angle_gamma   90.00
#
_symmetry.space_group_name_H-M   'P 1'
#
loop_
_entity.id
_entity.type
_entity.pdbx_description
1 polymer ?
#
loop_
_entity_poly.entity_id
_entity_poly.type
_entity_poly.pdbx_seq_one_letter_code
_entity_poly.pdbx_strand_id
1 'polypeptide(L)'
;MARFEREPSEFTEKLVSLNRVSKTVKGGRVMKFAALMVVGDEKGRVGFGTGKAAEVPEAIRKGIEDAKKNMCTITRSGTTIPHEVIGEFGAGRVLLKPAAPGTGVIAGGAVRAVVEAAGIKDIRTKCLRSNNPANVVAATMEGLKSLRNAQQVAVYRGKTAEEILG
;
A
#
# COMPACT_ATOMS: atom_id res chain seq x y z
N MET A 1 14.19 2.29 32.80
CA MET A 1 13.54 1.87 31.55
C MET A 1 13.96 2.86 30.47
N ALA A 2 14.84 2.46 29.56
CA ALA A 2 15.31 3.33 28.48
C ALA A 2 14.17 3.52 27.47
N ARG A 3 13.65 4.73 27.37
CA ARG A 3 12.73 5.18 26.34
C ARG A 3 13.56 5.31 25.07
N PHE A 4 13.43 4.35 24.17
CA PHE A 4 13.98 4.51 22.81
C PHE A 4 13.28 5.68 22.15
N GLU A 5 13.91 6.85 22.16
CA GLU A 5 13.54 7.96 21.31
C GLU A 5 13.82 7.52 19.86
N ARG A 6 12.75 7.16 19.15
CA ARG A 6 12.82 6.98 17.70
C ARG A 6 13.04 8.36 17.10
N GLU A 7 14.14 8.54 16.41
CA GLU A 7 14.30 9.71 15.52
C GLU A 7 13.04 9.81 14.64
N PRO A 8 12.53 11.02 14.38
CA PRO A 8 11.35 11.20 13.54
C PRO A 8 11.67 10.59 12.16
N SER A 9 11.10 9.42 11.89
CA SER A 9 11.26 8.77 10.60
C SER A 9 10.51 9.63 9.56
N GLU A 10 11.15 9.96 8.45
CA GLU A 10 10.53 10.66 7.31
C GLU A 10 9.36 9.87 6.71
N PHE A 11 9.13 8.66 7.22
CA PHE A 11 8.15 7.72 6.72
C PHE A 11 7.09 7.39 7.76
N THR A 12 5.84 7.43 7.33
CA THR A 12 4.70 6.89 8.09
C THR A 12 4.67 5.38 7.95
N GLU A 13 4.76 4.69 9.08
CA GLU A 13 4.77 3.23 9.17
C GLU A 13 3.42 2.73 9.72
N LYS A 14 2.74 1.85 8.98
CA LYS A 14 1.43 1.29 9.38
C LYS A 14 1.48 -0.23 9.42
N LEU A 15 1.08 -0.82 10.55
CA LEU A 15 0.86 -2.25 10.70
C LEU A 15 -0.54 -2.59 10.18
N VAL A 16 -0.61 -3.37 9.10
CA VAL A 16 -1.89 -3.81 8.50
C VAL A 16 -2.42 -5.07 9.17
N SER A 17 -1.56 -6.06 9.38
CA SER A 17 -1.93 -7.29 10.08
C SER A 17 -0.75 -7.92 10.79
N LEU A 18 -1.03 -8.55 11.92
CA LEU A 18 -0.09 -9.32 12.71
C LEU A 18 -0.72 -10.67 13.05
N ASN A 19 -0.12 -11.74 12.59
CA ASN A 19 -0.63 -13.09 12.80
C ASN A 19 0.44 -13.99 13.42
N ARG A 20 0.03 -14.85 14.37
CA ARG A 20 0.87 -15.93 14.86
C ARG A 20 0.76 -17.11 13.90
N VAL A 21 1.87 -17.52 13.32
CA VAL A 21 1.96 -18.62 12.36
C VAL A 21 2.82 -19.75 12.93
N SER A 22 2.56 -20.98 12.50
CA SER A 22 3.32 -22.14 12.93
C SER A 22 3.78 -22.97 11.75
N LYS A 23 4.97 -23.55 11.87
CA LYS A 23 5.50 -24.58 10.97
C LYS A 23 5.64 -25.88 11.75
N THR A 24 5.00 -26.95 11.28
CA THR A 24 5.14 -28.28 11.84
C THR A 24 6.44 -28.91 11.36
N VAL A 25 7.25 -29.36 12.29
CA VAL A 25 8.54 -30.04 12.07
C VAL A 25 8.54 -31.38 12.81
N LYS A 26 9.55 -32.26 12.60
CA LYS A 26 9.64 -33.58 13.24
C LYS A 26 9.59 -33.53 14.76
N GLY A 27 10.08 -32.45 15.40
CA GLY A 27 10.07 -32.27 16.87
C GLY A 27 8.90 -31.50 17.44
N GLY A 28 7.88 -31.14 16.61
CA GLY A 28 6.73 -30.37 17.07
C GLY A 28 6.40 -29.16 16.16
N ARG A 29 5.91 -28.07 16.78
CA ARG A 29 5.53 -26.84 16.07
C ARG A 29 6.45 -25.70 16.41
N VAL A 30 7.03 -25.04 15.40
CA VAL A 30 7.79 -23.81 15.55
C VAL A 30 6.85 -22.65 15.34
N MET A 31 6.63 -21.83 16.37
CA MET A 31 5.78 -20.64 16.32
C MET A 31 6.58 -19.41 15.90
N LYS A 32 5.99 -18.57 15.05
CA LYS A 32 6.53 -17.27 14.65
C LYS A 32 5.41 -16.25 14.51
N PHE A 33 5.77 -14.98 14.50
CA PHE A 33 4.86 -13.89 14.16
C PHE A 33 5.13 -13.41 12.74
N ALA A 34 4.06 -13.20 11.98
CA ALA A 34 4.11 -12.61 10.65
C ALA A 34 3.44 -11.24 10.69
N ALA A 35 4.19 -10.20 10.37
CA ALA A 35 3.71 -8.82 10.28
C ALA A 35 3.63 -8.38 8.82
N LEU A 36 2.53 -7.75 8.42
CA LEU A 36 2.37 -7.06 7.15
C LEU A 36 2.44 -5.56 7.42
N MET A 37 3.46 -4.91 6.86
CA MET A 37 3.74 -3.50 7.05
C MET A 37 3.55 -2.72 5.77
N VAL A 38 3.06 -1.49 5.91
CA VAL A 38 3.03 -0.48 4.84
C VAL A 38 3.82 0.72 5.31
N VAL A 39 4.67 1.25 4.44
CA VAL A 39 5.53 2.41 4.70
C VAL A 39 5.37 3.40 3.57
N GLY A 40 5.20 4.68 3.87
CA GLY A 40 5.08 5.74 2.88
C GLY A 40 5.51 7.10 3.40
N ASP A 41 5.78 8.03 2.51
CA ASP A 41 6.21 9.39 2.82
C ASP A 41 5.08 10.43 2.74
N GLU A 42 3.84 9.99 2.51
CA GLU A 42 2.67 10.85 2.27
C GLU A 42 2.81 11.82 1.08
N LYS A 43 3.93 11.73 0.35
CA LYS A 43 4.26 12.57 -0.81
C LYS A 43 4.17 11.84 -2.14
N GLY A 44 3.69 10.59 -2.13
CA GLY A 44 3.49 9.77 -3.32
C GLY A 44 4.39 8.55 -3.42
N ARG A 45 5.26 8.30 -2.43
CA ARG A 45 6.02 7.05 -2.36
C ARG A 45 5.43 6.16 -1.29
N VAL A 46 5.18 4.92 -1.63
CA VAL A 46 4.66 3.91 -0.71
C VAL A 46 5.23 2.54 -1.06
N GLY A 47 5.43 1.72 -0.06
CA GLY A 47 5.85 0.34 -0.20
C GLY A 47 5.18 -0.54 0.83
N PHE A 48 5.15 -1.82 0.59
CA PHE A 48 4.71 -2.80 1.58
C PHE A 48 5.73 -3.92 1.71
N GLY A 49 5.75 -4.53 2.87
CA GLY A 49 6.66 -5.61 3.15
C GLY A 49 6.12 -6.55 4.22
N THR A 50 6.66 -7.75 4.24
CA THR A 50 6.32 -8.78 5.22
C THR A 50 7.52 -9.19 6.04
N GLY A 51 7.35 -9.21 7.37
CA GLY A 51 8.39 -9.68 8.28
C GLY A 51 7.92 -10.90 9.07
N LYS A 52 8.80 -11.87 9.27
CA LYS A 52 8.56 -13.03 10.14
C LYS A 52 9.69 -13.20 11.13
N ALA A 53 9.35 -13.30 12.43
CA ALA A 53 10.31 -13.54 13.49
C ALA A 53 9.67 -14.30 14.67
N ALA A 54 10.50 -14.74 15.63
CA ALA A 54 10.03 -15.36 16.86
C ALA A 54 9.31 -14.35 17.77
N GLU A 55 9.74 -13.08 17.71
CA GLU A 55 9.19 -11.97 18.49
C GLU A 55 8.49 -10.95 17.59
N VAL A 56 7.45 -10.29 18.15
CA VAL A 56 6.65 -9.28 17.44
C VAL A 56 7.49 -8.07 16.99
N PRO A 57 8.31 -7.44 17.85
CA PRO A 57 9.11 -6.28 17.46
C PRO A 57 10.06 -6.57 16.28
N GLU A 58 10.70 -7.74 16.33
CA GLU A 58 11.58 -8.20 15.25
C GLU A 58 10.83 -8.45 13.93
N ALA A 59 9.62 -9.01 13.99
CA ALA A 59 8.78 -9.22 12.82
C ALA A 59 8.38 -7.88 12.17
N ILE A 60 8.03 -6.90 12.98
CA ILE A 60 7.70 -5.54 12.53
C ILE A 60 8.91 -4.87 11.90
N ARG A 61 10.09 -4.89 12.56
CA ARG A 61 11.32 -4.31 12.05
C ARG A 61 11.69 -4.87 10.67
N LYS A 62 11.65 -6.19 10.51
CA LYS A 62 11.89 -6.86 9.22
C LYS A 62 10.87 -6.47 8.16
N GLY A 63 9.58 -6.34 8.54
CA GLY A 63 8.53 -5.89 7.63
C GLY A 63 8.75 -4.45 7.15
N ILE A 64 9.20 -3.56 8.00
CA ILE A 64 9.54 -2.18 7.65
C ILE A 64 10.74 -2.13 6.69
N GLU A 65 11.81 -2.88 6.98
CA GLU A 65 12.98 -2.97 6.11
C GLU A 65 12.62 -3.50 4.72
N ASP A 66 11.78 -4.53 4.65
CA ASP A 66 11.27 -5.09 3.39
C ASP A 66 10.39 -4.07 2.64
N ALA A 67 9.48 -3.38 3.34
CA ALA A 67 8.65 -2.33 2.76
C ALA A 67 9.50 -1.16 2.19
N LYS A 68 10.54 -0.74 2.88
CA LYS A 68 11.45 0.32 2.42
C LYS A 68 12.23 -0.08 1.15
N LYS A 69 12.57 -1.35 0.98
CA LYS A 69 13.20 -1.86 -0.25
C LYS A 69 12.25 -1.87 -1.44
N ASN A 70 10.97 -2.10 -1.19
CA ASN A 70 9.92 -2.25 -2.21
C ASN A 70 9.12 -0.96 -2.45
N MET A 71 9.67 0.20 -2.09
CA MET A 71 8.98 1.48 -2.31
C MET A 71 8.85 1.81 -3.80
N CYS A 72 7.67 2.29 -4.18
CA CYS A 72 7.40 2.78 -5.53
C CYS A 72 6.75 4.17 -5.47
N THR A 73 6.93 4.94 -6.54
CA THR A 73 6.29 6.24 -6.73
C THR A 73 4.97 6.07 -7.44
N ILE A 74 3.93 6.71 -6.92
CA ILE A 74 2.56 6.63 -7.41
C ILE A 74 2.19 7.94 -8.09
N THR A 75 1.51 7.84 -9.23
CA THR A 75 0.96 8.99 -9.94
C THR A 75 -0.29 9.49 -9.22
N ARG A 76 -0.29 10.75 -8.82
CA ARG A 76 -1.41 11.44 -8.17
C ARG A 76 -1.90 12.60 -9.02
N SER A 77 -3.17 12.96 -8.87
CA SER A 77 -3.77 14.17 -9.45
C SER A 77 -4.35 15.02 -8.31
N GLY A 78 -3.57 16.01 -7.84
CA GLY A 78 -3.93 16.80 -6.66
C GLY A 78 -4.05 15.93 -5.41
N THR A 79 -5.24 15.86 -4.80
CA THR A 79 -5.56 15.10 -3.59
C THR A 79 -6.02 13.67 -3.86
N THR A 80 -6.25 13.31 -5.14
CA THR A 80 -6.83 12.05 -5.58
C THR A 80 -5.97 11.34 -6.64
N ILE A 81 -6.50 10.28 -7.25
CA ILE A 81 -5.90 9.55 -8.38
C ILE A 81 -6.40 10.09 -9.71
N PRO A 82 -5.64 9.99 -10.82
CA PRO A 82 -6.01 10.56 -12.10
C PRO A 82 -7.21 9.89 -12.76
N HIS A 83 -7.39 8.58 -12.59
CA HIS A 83 -8.49 7.82 -13.21
C HIS A 83 -8.85 6.59 -12.38
N GLU A 84 -9.99 5.99 -12.68
CA GLU A 84 -10.42 4.72 -12.13
C GLU A 84 -9.51 3.58 -12.57
N VAL A 85 -9.22 2.67 -11.65
CA VAL A 85 -8.42 1.47 -11.91
C VAL A 85 -8.87 0.31 -11.05
N ILE A 86 -8.73 -0.90 -11.58
CA ILE A 86 -8.88 -2.14 -10.82
C ILE A 86 -7.49 -2.76 -10.70
N GLY A 87 -7.01 -2.88 -9.46
CA GLY A 87 -5.79 -3.61 -9.15
C GLY A 87 -6.10 -5.07 -8.87
N GLU A 88 -5.29 -5.97 -9.40
CA GLU A 88 -5.42 -7.41 -9.20
C GLU A 88 -4.10 -8.03 -8.78
N PHE A 89 -4.15 -8.89 -7.77
CA PHE A 89 -3.02 -9.68 -7.33
C PHE A 89 -3.51 -10.98 -6.69
N GLY A 90 -3.17 -12.11 -7.28
CA GLY A 90 -3.66 -13.41 -6.84
C GLY A 90 -5.19 -13.44 -6.76
N ALA A 91 -5.73 -13.75 -5.60
CA ALA A 91 -7.18 -13.72 -5.34
C ALA A 91 -7.71 -12.32 -4.97
N GLY A 92 -6.83 -11.34 -4.76
CA GLY A 92 -7.21 -9.95 -4.42
C GLY A 92 -7.62 -9.17 -5.66
N ARG A 93 -8.73 -8.44 -5.55
CA ARG A 93 -9.21 -7.51 -6.58
C ARG A 93 -9.79 -6.28 -5.92
N VAL A 94 -9.20 -5.12 -6.21
CA VAL A 94 -9.55 -3.84 -5.56
C VAL A 94 -9.87 -2.80 -6.61
N LEU A 95 -11.05 -2.21 -6.48
CA LEU A 95 -11.47 -1.07 -7.29
C LEU A 95 -11.03 0.22 -6.60
N LEU A 96 -10.37 1.11 -7.35
CA LEU A 96 -9.95 2.43 -6.93
C LEU A 96 -10.61 3.46 -7.84
N LYS A 97 -11.39 4.39 -7.27
CA LYS A 97 -12.06 5.47 -7.99
C LYS A 97 -11.63 6.83 -7.47
N PRO A 98 -11.35 7.79 -8.34
CA PRO A 98 -11.12 9.16 -7.91
C PRO A 98 -12.35 9.74 -7.22
N ALA A 99 -12.12 10.69 -6.32
CA ALA A 99 -13.17 11.37 -5.60
C ALA A 99 -12.94 12.89 -5.60
N ALA A 100 -14.03 13.65 -5.46
CA ALA A 100 -13.94 15.10 -5.33
C ALA A 100 -13.19 15.49 -4.05
N PRO A 101 -12.49 16.63 -4.03
CA PRO A 101 -11.85 17.16 -2.83
C PRO A 101 -12.86 17.27 -1.67
N GLY A 102 -12.45 16.86 -0.48
CA GLY A 102 -13.27 16.86 0.72
C GLY A 102 -14.08 15.57 0.96
N THR A 103 -14.07 14.60 0.03
CA THR A 103 -14.72 13.29 0.22
C THR A 103 -14.03 12.46 1.30
N GLY A 104 -12.71 12.59 1.42
CA GLY A 104 -11.89 11.78 2.32
C GLY A 104 -11.59 10.38 1.79
N VAL A 105 -10.95 9.57 2.62
CA VAL A 105 -10.58 8.19 2.26
C VAL A 105 -11.72 7.24 2.63
N ILE A 106 -12.41 6.71 1.62
CA ILE A 106 -13.41 5.66 1.78
C ILE A 106 -12.80 4.34 1.35
N ALA A 107 -12.25 3.59 2.31
CA ALA A 107 -11.48 2.38 2.04
C ALA A 107 -11.57 1.39 3.22
N GLY A 108 -11.47 0.10 2.91
CA GLY A 108 -11.24 -0.94 3.91
C GLY A 108 -9.85 -0.81 4.57
N GLY A 109 -9.67 -1.34 5.77
CA GLY A 109 -8.47 -1.11 6.60
C GLY A 109 -7.14 -1.34 5.88
N ALA A 110 -7.01 -2.42 5.12
CA ALA A 110 -5.79 -2.74 4.38
C ALA A 110 -5.53 -1.75 3.23
N VAL A 111 -6.56 -1.40 2.46
CA VAL A 111 -6.47 -0.40 1.38
C VAL A 111 -6.22 0.99 1.94
N ARG A 112 -6.91 1.35 3.03
CA ARG A 112 -6.74 2.63 3.71
C ARG A 112 -5.29 2.86 4.15
N ALA A 113 -4.66 1.85 4.73
CA ALA A 113 -3.26 1.95 5.15
C ALA A 113 -2.33 2.32 3.99
N VAL A 114 -2.53 1.72 2.81
CA VAL A 114 -1.73 2.02 1.60
C VAL A 114 -2.01 3.42 1.07
N VAL A 115 -3.29 3.79 0.93
CA VAL A 115 -3.71 5.06 0.33
C VAL A 115 -3.29 6.25 1.18
N GLU A 116 -3.45 6.17 2.50
CA GLU A 116 -3.01 7.22 3.43
C GLU A 116 -1.48 7.34 3.46
N ALA A 117 -0.74 6.21 3.49
CA ALA A 117 0.72 6.23 3.42
C ALA A 117 1.24 6.81 2.10
N ALA A 118 0.49 6.67 1.00
CA ALA A 118 0.77 7.31 -0.29
C ALA A 118 0.45 8.81 -0.32
N GLY A 119 -0.26 9.33 0.69
CA GLY A 119 -0.68 10.74 0.78
C GLY A 119 -1.86 11.09 -0.11
N ILE A 120 -2.70 10.12 -0.47
CA ILE A 120 -3.97 10.34 -1.16
C ILE A 120 -5.03 10.68 -0.11
N LYS A 121 -5.68 11.83 -0.27
CA LYS A 121 -6.65 12.35 0.69
C LYS A 121 -8.09 12.05 0.32
N ASP A 122 -8.40 11.93 -0.97
CA ASP A 122 -9.74 11.76 -1.50
C ASP A 122 -9.79 10.59 -2.47
N ILE A 123 -10.41 9.48 -2.06
CA ILE A 123 -10.54 8.27 -2.88
C ILE A 123 -11.72 7.42 -2.40
N ARG A 124 -12.36 6.73 -3.35
CA ARG A 124 -13.37 5.70 -3.07
C ARG A 124 -12.85 4.35 -3.54
N THR A 125 -12.94 3.35 -2.67
CA THR A 125 -12.39 2.02 -2.96
C THR A 125 -13.37 0.92 -2.57
N LYS A 126 -13.23 -0.23 -3.22
CA LYS A 126 -13.98 -1.44 -2.86
C LYS A 126 -13.17 -2.70 -3.14
N CYS A 127 -13.08 -3.57 -2.15
CA CYS A 127 -12.58 -4.93 -2.36
C CYS A 127 -13.67 -5.77 -3.04
N LEU A 128 -13.36 -6.32 -4.23
CA LEU A 128 -14.33 -7.05 -5.05
C LEU A 128 -14.28 -8.56 -4.85
N ARG A 129 -13.17 -9.10 -4.32
CA ARG A 129 -12.95 -10.52 -4.11
C ARG A 129 -12.42 -10.81 -2.71
N SER A 130 -11.21 -11.33 -2.59
CA SER A 130 -10.60 -11.74 -1.32
C SER A 130 -10.41 -10.56 -0.37
N ASN A 131 -10.70 -10.81 0.91
CA ASN A 131 -10.41 -9.88 2.02
C ASN A 131 -9.09 -10.20 2.75
N ASN A 132 -8.27 -11.12 2.22
CA ASN A 132 -6.96 -11.40 2.80
C ASN A 132 -6.08 -10.15 2.72
N PRO A 133 -5.62 -9.59 3.87
CA PRO A 133 -4.89 -8.33 3.91
C PRO A 133 -3.67 -8.31 2.98
N ALA A 134 -2.91 -9.39 2.89
CA ALA A 134 -1.73 -9.49 2.03
C ALA A 134 -2.10 -9.33 0.55
N ASN A 135 -3.12 -10.04 0.09
CA ASN A 135 -3.59 -9.96 -1.30
C ASN A 135 -4.21 -8.59 -1.61
N VAL A 136 -4.96 -8.02 -0.66
CA VAL A 136 -5.60 -6.70 -0.81
C VAL A 136 -4.55 -5.60 -0.92
N VAL A 137 -3.52 -5.60 -0.05
CA VAL A 137 -2.41 -4.63 -0.11
C VAL A 137 -1.67 -4.75 -1.44
N ALA A 138 -1.30 -5.98 -1.85
CA ALA A 138 -0.60 -6.20 -3.12
C ALA A 138 -1.44 -5.77 -4.33
N ALA A 139 -2.74 -6.11 -4.38
CA ALA A 139 -3.65 -5.68 -5.44
C ALA A 139 -3.81 -4.15 -5.48
N THR A 140 -3.88 -3.49 -4.33
CA THR A 140 -3.93 -2.03 -4.25
C THR A 140 -2.66 -1.40 -4.82
N MET A 141 -1.49 -1.94 -4.47
CA MET A 141 -0.21 -1.47 -4.98
C MET A 141 -0.09 -1.64 -6.49
N GLU A 142 -0.51 -2.78 -7.05
CA GLU A 142 -0.52 -3.00 -8.50
C GLU A 142 -1.47 -2.03 -9.21
N GLY A 143 -2.65 -1.79 -8.66
CA GLY A 143 -3.58 -0.77 -9.17
C GLY A 143 -2.96 0.63 -9.17
N LEU A 144 -2.33 1.05 -8.07
CA LEU A 144 -1.68 2.35 -7.96
C LEU A 144 -0.47 2.52 -8.89
N LYS A 145 0.32 1.46 -9.11
CA LYS A 145 1.44 1.46 -10.07
C LYS A 145 0.98 1.59 -11.52
N SER A 146 -0.19 1.06 -11.85
CA SER A 146 -0.75 1.11 -13.22
C SER A 146 -1.33 2.47 -13.58
N LEU A 147 -1.47 3.40 -12.62
CA LEU A 147 -1.98 4.75 -12.86
C LEU A 147 -1.05 5.54 -13.79
N ARG A 148 -1.66 6.23 -14.75
CA ARG A 148 -0.95 7.07 -15.72
C ARG A 148 -1.46 8.50 -15.67
N ASN A 149 -0.54 9.45 -15.77
CA ASN A 149 -0.86 10.87 -15.91
C ASN A 149 -1.15 11.20 -17.38
N ALA A 150 -1.97 12.23 -17.63
CA ALA A 150 -2.27 12.72 -18.97
C ALA A 150 -1.00 13.04 -19.80
N GLN A 151 0.03 13.59 -19.14
CA GLN A 151 1.34 13.83 -19.78
C GLN A 151 2.02 12.55 -20.28
N GLN A 152 1.99 11.47 -19.51
CA GLN A 152 2.56 10.18 -19.93
C GLN A 152 1.78 9.59 -21.11
N VAL A 153 0.45 9.68 -21.05
CA VAL A 153 -0.41 9.19 -22.15
C VAL A 153 -0.20 10.04 -23.42
N ALA A 154 -0.01 11.35 -23.27
CA ALA A 154 0.29 12.27 -24.37
C ALA A 154 1.54 11.85 -25.15
N VAL A 155 2.62 11.55 -24.42
CA VAL A 155 3.88 11.06 -25.03
C VAL A 155 3.65 9.77 -25.82
N TYR A 156 2.90 8.81 -25.29
CA TYR A 156 2.62 7.54 -25.99
C TYR A 156 1.74 7.73 -27.23
N ARG A 157 0.86 8.73 -27.24
CA ARG A 157 -0.06 9.01 -28.38
C ARG A 157 0.48 10.05 -29.37
N GLY A 158 1.62 10.68 -29.08
CA GLY A 158 2.17 11.77 -29.89
C GLY A 158 1.27 13.02 -29.93
N LYS A 159 0.53 13.28 -28.84
CA LYS A 159 -0.41 14.39 -28.68
C LYS A 159 -0.02 15.30 -27.50
N THR A 160 -0.63 16.48 -27.41
CA THR A 160 -0.47 17.34 -26.23
C THR A 160 -1.35 16.84 -25.07
N ALA A 161 -0.99 17.20 -23.84
CA ALA A 161 -1.79 16.83 -22.67
C ALA A 161 -3.18 17.48 -22.69
N GLU A 162 -3.30 18.67 -23.28
CA GLU A 162 -4.56 19.39 -23.44
C GLU A 162 -5.52 18.66 -24.40
N GLU A 163 -5.01 18.12 -25.50
CA GLU A 163 -5.82 17.32 -26.44
C GLU A 163 -6.31 15.99 -25.88
N ILE A 164 -5.71 15.50 -24.78
CA ILE A 164 -6.11 14.25 -24.12
C ILE A 164 -7.15 14.52 -23.05
N LEU A 165 -7.09 15.67 -22.40
CA LEU A 165 -8.03 16.05 -21.36
C LEU A 165 -9.35 16.61 -21.91
N GLY A 166 -9.35 17.05 -23.15
CA GLY A 166 -10.52 17.64 -23.85
C GLY A 166 -10.66 19.11 -23.57
#